data_9248b32282ed6efd5ccda871b57b851f
#
_entry.id   9248b32282ed6efd5ccda871b57b851f
#
_cell.length_a   1.000
_cell.length_b   1.000
_cell.length_c   1.000
_cell.angle_alpha   90.00
_cell.angle_beta   90.00
_cell.angle_gamma   90.00
#
_symmetry.space_group_name_H-M   'P 1'
#
loop_
_entity.id
_entity.type
_entity.pdbx_description
1 polymer ?
#
loop_
_entity_poly.entity_id
_entity_poly.type
_entity_poly.pdbx_seq_one_letter_code
_entity_poly.pdbx_strand_id
1 'polypeptide(L)'
;MAARIAFYAPLKAPTHPTPSGDRQMARLLVRALQSAGAEVDLASDFRSYDGRGDRQQQQALQAEGRDLAAALIDGWRDLPEGRRPTAWFTYHLYHKAPDWLGPAVSAALAIPY
;
A
#
# COMPACT_ATOMS: atom_id res chain seq x y z
N MET A 1 -3.77 -3.22 -22.79
CA MET A 1 -2.90 -3.66 -21.69
C MET A 1 -3.69 -3.66 -20.40
N ALA A 2 -3.46 -4.65 -19.55
CA ALA A 2 -4.09 -4.68 -18.21
C ALA A 2 -3.53 -3.57 -17.33
N ALA A 3 -4.38 -2.97 -16.50
CA ALA A 3 -3.94 -2.06 -15.44
C ALA A 3 -3.11 -2.84 -14.42
N ARG A 4 -2.09 -2.21 -13.87
CA ARG A 4 -1.24 -2.76 -12.84
C ARG A 4 -1.41 -1.93 -11.57
N ILE A 5 -2.03 -2.51 -10.56
CA ILE A 5 -2.44 -1.81 -9.34
C ILE A 5 -1.48 -2.15 -8.21
N ALA A 6 -0.86 -1.14 -7.60
CA ALA A 6 -0.16 -1.30 -6.34
C ALA A 6 -1.19 -1.19 -5.20
N PHE A 7 -1.38 -2.28 -4.46
CA PHE A 7 -2.37 -2.37 -3.39
C PHE A 7 -1.69 -2.30 -2.02
N TYR A 8 -2.24 -1.50 -1.12
CA TYR A 8 -1.72 -1.33 0.22
C TYR A 8 -2.84 -1.22 1.24
N ALA A 9 -2.71 -1.90 2.38
CA ALA A 9 -3.65 -1.84 3.49
C ALA A 9 -2.88 -1.53 4.79
N PRO A 10 -2.81 -0.25 5.21
CA PRO A 10 -1.96 0.18 6.33
C PRO A 10 -2.39 -0.37 7.69
N LEU A 11 -3.66 -0.70 7.87
CA LEU A 11 -4.14 -1.28 9.12
C LEU A 11 -3.84 -2.77 9.20
N LYS A 12 -4.21 -3.52 8.15
CA LYS A 12 -4.02 -4.97 8.14
C LYS A 12 -3.93 -5.47 6.70
N ALA A 13 -2.75 -5.94 6.32
CA ALA A 13 -2.50 -6.47 4.99
C ALA A 13 -3.29 -7.75 4.72
N PRO A 14 -3.61 -8.07 3.44
CA PRO A 14 -4.25 -9.35 3.11
C PRO A 14 -3.39 -10.56 3.49
N THR A 15 -2.08 -10.36 3.64
CA THR A 15 -1.12 -11.39 4.07
C THR A 15 -0.94 -11.47 5.58
N HIS A 16 -1.63 -10.62 6.36
CA HIS A 16 -1.49 -10.62 7.82
C HIS A 16 -1.86 -11.99 8.39
N PRO A 17 -1.09 -12.54 9.36
CA PRO A 17 -1.34 -13.90 9.87
C PRO A 17 -2.63 -14.03 10.67
N THR A 18 -3.12 -12.95 11.28
CA THR A 18 -4.33 -13.01 12.11
C THR A 18 -5.58 -12.76 11.26
N PRO A 19 -6.52 -13.70 11.17
CA PRO A 19 -7.79 -13.48 10.49
C PRO A 19 -8.59 -12.33 11.11
N SER A 20 -9.27 -11.56 10.27
CA SER A 20 -10.17 -10.48 10.69
C SER A 20 -11.05 -10.08 9.53
N GLY A 21 -12.11 -9.32 9.81
CA GLY A 21 -12.95 -8.74 8.76
C GLY A 21 -12.18 -7.84 7.83
N ASP A 22 -11.23 -7.08 8.37
CA ASP A 22 -10.38 -6.18 7.59
C ASP A 22 -9.49 -6.94 6.61
N ARG A 23 -8.83 -8.00 7.08
CA ARG A 23 -8.01 -8.86 6.20
C ARG A 23 -8.87 -9.50 5.12
N GLN A 24 -10.04 -9.97 5.48
CA GLN A 24 -10.96 -10.60 4.53
C GLN A 24 -11.43 -9.61 3.47
N MET A 25 -11.78 -8.39 3.87
CA MET A 25 -12.18 -7.35 2.92
C MET A 25 -11.02 -6.98 1.98
N ALA A 26 -9.81 -6.85 2.50
CA ALA A 26 -8.64 -6.59 1.66
C ALA A 26 -8.45 -7.69 0.61
N ARG A 27 -8.59 -8.95 1.00
CA ARG A 27 -8.50 -10.10 0.08
C ARG A 27 -9.60 -10.07 -0.98
N LEU A 28 -10.83 -9.71 -0.60
CA LEU A 28 -11.96 -9.60 -1.53
C LEU A 28 -11.74 -8.47 -2.54
N LEU A 29 -11.21 -7.33 -2.10
CA LEU A 29 -10.89 -6.20 -2.99
C LEU A 29 -9.82 -6.59 -4.01
N VAL A 30 -8.76 -7.27 -3.57
CA VAL A 30 -7.72 -7.76 -4.48
C VAL A 30 -8.33 -8.69 -5.53
N ARG A 31 -9.18 -9.63 -5.11
CA ARG A 31 -9.86 -10.55 -6.05
C ARG A 31 -10.77 -9.80 -7.02
N ALA A 32 -11.49 -8.79 -6.54
CA ALA A 32 -12.38 -8.00 -7.39
C ALA A 32 -11.59 -7.26 -8.47
N LEU A 33 -10.46 -6.65 -8.11
CA LEU A 33 -9.58 -5.97 -9.06
C LEU A 33 -9.02 -6.96 -10.09
N GLN A 34 -8.55 -8.12 -9.64
CA GLN A 34 -8.05 -9.17 -10.52
C GLN A 34 -9.13 -9.69 -11.48
N SER A 35 -10.35 -9.88 -10.97
CA SER A 35 -11.50 -10.31 -11.79
C SER A 35 -11.88 -9.29 -12.85
N ALA A 36 -11.63 -8.00 -12.58
CA ALA A 36 -11.84 -6.93 -13.54
C ALA A 36 -10.71 -6.82 -14.59
N GLY A 37 -9.71 -7.68 -14.51
CA GLY A 37 -8.61 -7.73 -15.47
C GLY A 37 -7.35 -6.99 -15.03
N ALA A 38 -7.29 -6.44 -13.83
CA ALA A 38 -6.09 -5.80 -13.34
C ALA A 38 -5.07 -6.81 -12.81
N GLU A 39 -3.79 -6.51 -12.98
CA GLU A 39 -2.73 -7.16 -12.21
C GLU A 39 -2.56 -6.40 -10.90
N VAL A 40 -2.50 -7.12 -9.78
CA VAL A 40 -2.42 -6.51 -8.46
C VAL A 40 -1.13 -6.93 -7.77
N ASP A 41 -0.30 -5.95 -7.46
CA ASP A 41 0.91 -6.15 -6.65
C ASP A 41 0.65 -5.64 -5.24
N LEU A 42 0.91 -6.47 -4.23
CA LEU A 42 0.88 -6.02 -2.84
C LEU A 42 2.13 -5.18 -2.61
N ALA A 43 1.96 -3.87 -2.45
CA ALA A 43 3.07 -2.94 -2.37
C ALA A 43 3.91 -3.16 -1.10
N SER A 44 3.26 -3.42 0.03
CA SER A 44 3.92 -3.63 1.31
C SER A 44 2.94 -4.27 2.30
N ASP A 45 3.48 -4.96 3.29
CA ASP A 45 2.73 -5.45 4.45
C ASP A 45 2.94 -4.55 5.67
N PHE A 46 3.58 -3.40 5.49
CA PHE A 46 3.88 -2.45 6.57
C PHE A 46 2.61 -2.01 7.27
N ARG A 47 2.58 -2.18 8.59
CA ARG A 47 1.45 -1.78 9.42
C ARG A 47 1.76 -0.46 10.12
N SER A 48 1.06 0.60 9.73
CA SER A 48 1.26 1.94 10.29
C SER A 48 0.39 2.22 11.52
N TYR A 49 -0.30 1.20 12.03
CA TYR A 49 -1.27 1.36 13.10
C TYR A 49 -0.62 1.76 14.43
N ASP A 50 -1.13 2.84 15.02
CA ASP A 50 -0.87 3.25 16.40
C ASP A 50 -2.19 3.62 17.06
N GLY A 51 -2.71 2.74 17.93
CA GLY A 51 -3.99 2.94 18.62
C GLY A 51 -3.89 3.77 19.89
N ARG A 52 -2.67 4.11 20.34
CA ARG A 52 -2.44 4.81 21.62
C ARG A 52 -2.26 6.32 21.49
N GLY A 53 -2.01 6.82 20.28
CA GLY A 53 -1.69 8.23 20.08
C GLY A 53 -0.30 8.61 20.59
N ASP A 54 0.63 7.67 20.58
CA ASP A 54 2.00 7.87 21.04
C ASP A 54 2.80 8.60 19.95
N ARG A 55 3.22 9.85 20.25
CA ARG A 55 3.95 10.68 19.29
C ARG A 55 5.26 10.01 18.83
N GLN A 56 6.02 9.41 19.74
CA GLN A 56 7.28 8.76 19.37
C GLN A 56 7.03 7.57 18.45
N GLN A 57 6.03 6.76 18.75
CA GLN A 57 5.65 5.63 17.90
C GLN A 57 5.19 6.10 16.53
N GLN A 58 4.38 7.16 16.47
CA GLN A 58 3.91 7.73 15.21
C GLN A 58 5.07 8.26 14.38
N GLN A 59 6.03 8.93 14.98
CA GLN A 59 7.23 9.42 14.29
C GLN A 59 8.09 8.28 13.77
N ALA A 60 8.25 7.21 14.55
CA ALA A 60 9.00 6.03 14.12
C ALA A 60 8.33 5.34 12.93
N LEU A 61 7.00 5.18 12.97
CA LEU A 61 6.22 4.61 11.87
C LEU A 61 6.30 5.48 10.62
N GLN A 62 6.25 6.81 10.77
CA GLN A 62 6.38 7.72 9.65
C GLN A 62 7.76 7.61 8.99
N ALA A 63 8.83 7.56 9.79
CA ALA A 63 10.19 7.43 9.27
C ALA A 63 10.37 6.09 8.53
N GLU A 64 9.89 5.00 9.12
CA GLU A 64 9.93 3.68 8.47
C GLU A 64 9.13 3.68 7.16
N GLY A 65 7.95 4.30 7.16
CA GLY A 65 7.12 4.43 5.97
C GLY A 65 7.81 5.21 4.87
N ARG A 66 8.52 6.30 5.21
CA ARG A 66 9.29 7.07 4.23
C ARG A 66 10.41 6.25 3.60
N ASP A 67 11.12 5.46 4.40
CA ASP A 67 12.19 4.59 3.90
C ASP A 67 11.63 3.50 2.98
N LEU A 68 10.50 2.91 3.35
CA LEU A 68 9.82 1.92 2.51
C LEU A 68 9.31 2.53 1.21
N ALA A 69 8.75 3.74 1.26
CA ALA A 69 8.28 4.43 0.05
C ALA A 69 9.46 4.69 -0.90
N ALA A 70 10.60 5.16 -0.38
CA ALA A 70 11.80 5.38 -1.19
C ALA A 70 12.28 4.09 -1.86
N ALA A 71 12.30 2.99 -1.11
CA ALA A 71 12.70 1.69 -1.64
C ALA A 71 11.76 1.20 -2.74
N LEU A 72 10.44 1.37 -2.57
CA LEU A 72 9.45 1.02 -3.59
C LEU A 72 9.64 1.85 -4.87
N ILE A 73 9.83 3.17 -4.71
CA ILE A 73 10.04 4.07 -5.84
C ILE A 73 11.28 3.65 -6.64
N ASP A 74 12.39 3.43 -5.96
CA ASP A 74 13.64 3.02 -6.59
C ASP A 74 13.49 1.68 -7.31
N GLY A 75 12.86 0.71 -6.64
CA GLY A 75 12.65 -0.62 -7.21
C GLY A 75 11.80 -0.57 -8.49
N TRP A 76 10.71 0.19 -8.48
CA TRP A 76 9.85 0.30 -9.65
C TRP A 76 10.48 1.12 -10.78
N ARG A 77 11.26 2.15 -10.46
CA ARG A 77 11.99 2.92 -11.48
C ARG A 77 13.04 2.09 -12.21
N ASP A 78 13.60 1.07 -11.55
CA ASP A 78 14.55 0.15 -12.17
C ASP A 78 13.87 -0.87 -13.11
N LEU A 79 12.54 -1.00 -13.06
CA LEU A 79 11.79 -1.88 -13.93
C LEU A 79 11.41 -1.17 -15.24
N PRO A 80 11.21 -1.93 -16.34
CA PRO A 80 10.63 -1.37 -17.56
C PRO A 80 9.26 -0.73 -17.24
N GLU A 81 8.92 0.32 -17.98
CA GLU A 81 7.69 1.07 -17.76
C GLU A 81 6.44 0.18 -17.73
N GLY A 82 6.37 -0.82 -18.61
CA GLY A 82 5.24 -1.75 -18.66
C GLY A 82 5.10 -2.67 -17.45
N ARG A 83 6.08 -2.69 -16.55
CA ARG A 83 6.04 -3.46 -15.29
C ARG A 83 5.80 -2.60 -14.07
N ARG A 84 5.74 -1.28 -14.23
CA ARG A 84 5.48 -0.36 -13.14
C ARG A 84 3.98 -0.28 -12.86
N PRO A 85 3.57 0.03 -11.63
CA PRO A 85 2.16 0.25 -11.36
C PRO A 85 1.63 1.44 -12.15
N THR A 86 0.37 1.33 -12.58
CA THR A 86 -0.34 2.40 -13.29
C THR A 86 -1.29 3.15 -12.39
N ALA A 87 -1.55 2.63 -11.18
CA ALA A 87 -2.37 3.26 -10.17
C ALA A 87 -2.03 2.68 -8.79
N TRP A 88 -2.31 3.44 -7.76
CA TRP A 88 -2.17 3.01 -6.37
C TRP A 88 -3.55 2.92 -5.72
N PHE A 89 -3.78 1.86 -4.94
CA PHE A 89 -5.04 1.64 -4.22
C PHE A 89 -4.73 1.36 -2.75
N THR A 90 -5.21 2.23 -1.86
CA THR A 90 -5.10 2.04 -0.41
C THR A 90 -6.47 1.69 0.16
N TYR A 91 -6.52 0.59 0.92
CA TYR A 91 -7.73 0.17 1.62
C TYR A 91 -7.62 0.46 3.11
N HIS A 92 -8.68 1.04 3.67
CA HIS A 92 -8.85 1.33 5.10
C HIS A 92 -7.82 2.34 5.62
N LEU A 93 -7.76 3.48 4.96
CA LEU A 93 -7.02 4.64 5.44
C LEU A 93 -7.79 5.31 6.57
N TYR A 94 -7.17 5.53 7.73
CA TYR A 94 -7.76 6.34 8.79
C TYR A 94 -6.69 6.87 9.77
N HIS A 95 -7.12 7.72 10.73
CA HIS A 95 -6.17 8.47 11.55
C HIS A 95 -5.21 7.62 12.41
N LYS A 96 -5.60 6.40 12.81
CA LYS A 96 -4.74 5.48 13.57
C LYS A 96 -3.86 4.61 12.69
N ALA A 97 -4.11 4.59 11.38
CA ALA A 97 -3.32 3.85 10.40
C ALA A 97 -3.17 4.69 9.14
N PRO A 98 -2.37 5.77 9.19
CA PRO A 98 -2.17 6.65 8.04
C PRO A 98 -1.37 5.98 6.94
N ASP A 99 -1.53 6.45 5.72
CA ASP A 99 -0.79 5.96 4.57
C ASP A 99 0.47 6.80 4.35
N TRP A 100 1.60 6.28 4.81
CA TRP A 100 2.92 6.89 4.61
C TRP A 100 3.56 6.48 3.29
N LEU A 101 2.94 5.59 2.52
CA LEU A 101 3.51 5.05 1.28
C LEU A 101 2.86 5.64 0.03
N GLY A 102 1.53 5.52 -0.06
CA GLY A 102 0.78 5.77 -1.29
C GLY A 102 0.95 7.17 -1.88
N PRO A 103 0.75 8.24 -1.10
CA PRO A 103 0.90 9.59 -1.64
C PRO A 103 2.31 9.88 -2.18
N ALA A 104 3.35 9.45 -1.46
CA ALA A 104 4.74 9.66 -1.89
C ALA A 104 5.06 8.89 -3.16
N VAL A 105 4.67 7.61 -3.21
CA VAL A 105 4.92 6.75 -4.38
C VAL A 105 4.14 7.25 -5.60
N SER A 106 2.87 7.59 -5.40
CA SER A 106 2.00 8.05 -6.49
C SER A 106 2.53 9.35 -7.09
N ALA A 107 2.97 10.29 -6.26
CA ALA A 107 3.55 11.54 -6.73
C ALA A 107 4.86 11.28 -7.50
N ALA A 108 5.75 10.44 -6.95
CA ALA A 108 7.06 10.16 -7.56
C ALA A 108 6.94 9.44 -8.91
N LEU A 109 5.98 8.53 -9.05
CA LEU A 109 5.76 7.77 -10.28
C LEU A 109 4.75 8.42 -11.22
N ALA A 110 4.14 9.54 -10.84
CA ALA A 110 3.13 10.26 -11.60
C ALA A 110 1.94 9.36 -11.98
N ILE A 111 1.44 8.61 -10.99
CA ILE A 111 0.27 7.73 -11.16
C ILE A 111 -0.88 8.16 -10.24
N PRO A 112 -2.12 7.80 -10.57
CA PRO A 112 -3.27 8.08 -9.69
C PRO A 112 -3.16 7.38 -8.34
N TYR A 113 -3.66 8.08 -7.33
CA TYR A 113 -3.78 7.57 -5.96
C TYR A 113 -5.24 7.33 -5.62
#